data_1e534479f59cbe95f5ce6613ede33526
#
_entry.id   1e534479f59cbe95f5ce6613ede33526
#
_cell.length_a   1.000
_cell.length_b   1.000
_cell.length_c   1.000
_cell.angle_alpha   90.00
_cell.angle_beta   90.00
_cell.angle_gamma   90.00
#
_symmetry.space_group_name_H-M   'P 1'
#
loop_
_entity.id
_entity.type
_entity.pdbx_description
1 polymer ?
#
loop_
_entity_poly.entity_id
_entity_poly.type
_entity_poly.pdbx_seq_one_letter_code
_entity_poly.pdbx_strand_id
1 'polypeptide(L)'
;MKPVLAAVALATSLATTQPALAQERALVLAVGGEPETGFDPVMGWGRYGNPLFQATLLRHDDDLALEGDLATSWDLSEDRLTWRITLRDDARFSDGTALTAEDVAFTFNTARDAGGLADLSVLEIARAISPFEVELYLREPRITFVSHLVSLGIVPAATYGDGYARGPVGAGPFRLVEWREGEQLVVEPNPYWHGGDIPFARVSFVFGGEETDLSLARTGAAHLVAVPPAQADMAPAGMRVLNVETVDNRGLMFPMVPDEGRATDAGHPIGNDVTADPAIRRAVNVALDREALVALALAGHGRPAYGPVDGLPWDNPEAHLPGGDADAAGAILEAAGWQDADGDGIRELGDLTAEFTIVYPASDSTRQALALGAAQQLQAIGIAAEPSGRSWDEIEAMLHSNVVVFGWGAHDPLEVYSLYHSSNAGQGWVNTGYYANTTVDAHLEAAEAAPGFEASLPHWQAAQWDGATGFGARGDAAWVWMVNLEHSYWVSDCLDTGASQVHPHGHGFPITWNLQDWRWTCE
;
A
#
# COMPACT_ATOMS: atom_id res chain seq x y z
N MET A 1 -25.47 -91.28 -30.12
CA MET A 1 -24.43 -90.43 -29.45
C MET A 1 -24.11 -89.28 -30.38
N LYS A 2 -24.57 -88.09 -30.07
CA LYS A 2 -24.30 -86.90 -30.84
C LYS A 2 -23.41 -85.98 -29.94
N PRO A 3 -22.31 -85.41 -30.41
CA PRO A 3 -21.52 -84.47 -29.64
C PRO A 3 -22.12 -83.07 -29.68
N VAL A 4 -22.18 -82.46 -28.49
CA VAL A 4 -22.56 -81.06 -28.30
C VAL A 4 -21.30 -80.21 -28.40
N LEU A 5 -21.27 -79.27 -29.39
CA LEU A 5 -20.25 -78.23 -29.48
C LEU A 5 -20.65 -77.10 -28.58
N ALA A 6 -19.76 -76.80 -27.63
CA ALA A 6 -19.86 -75.59 -26.79
C ALA A 6 -19.14 -74.42 -27.51
N ALA A 7 -19.87 -73.36 -27.84
CA ALA A 7 -19.30 -72.09 -28.36
C ALA A 7 -18.86 -71.21 -27.16
N VAL A 8 -17.57 -70.90 -27.09
CA VAL A 8 -17.01 -69.94 -26.17
C VAL A 8 -17.11 -68.55 -26.80
N ALA A 9 -17.96 -67.70 -26.25
CA ALA A 9 -18.04 -66.30 -26.63
C ALA A 9 -16.95 -65.48 -25.89
N LEU A 10 -16.01 -64.96 -26.66
CA LEU A 10 -14.98 -64.01 -26.15
C LEU A 10 -15.63 -62.64 -26.04
N ALA A 11 -15.92 -62.18 -24.81
CA ALA A 11 -16.34 -60.82 -24.52
C ALA A 11 -15.09 -59.90 -24.49
N THR A 12 -14.85 -59.13 -25.53
CA THR A 12 -13.88 -58.02 -25.52
C THR A 12 -14.49 -56.84 -24.78
N SER A 13 -14.06 -56.62 -23.55
CA SER A 13 -14.31 -55.38 -22.78
C SER A 13 -13.50 -54.22 -23.37
N LEU A 14 -14.16 -53.31 -24.10
CA LEU A 14 -13.61 -52.01 -24.41
C LEU A 14 -13.54 -51.21 -23.10
N ALA A 15 -12.34 -51.09 -22.55
CA ALA A 15 -12.05 -50.12 -21.52
C ALA A 15 -12.09 -48.73 -22.16
N THR A 16 -13.19 -47.99 -21.97
CA THR A 16 -13.23 -46.55 -22.21
C THR A 16 -12.35 -45.88 -21.18
N THR A 17 -11.15 -45.49 -21.57
CA THR A 17 -10.35 -44.53 -20.84
C THR A 17 -11.11 -43.21 -20.85
N GLN A 18 -11.86 -42.91 -19.80
CA GLN A 18 -12.26 -41.53 -19.53
C GLN A 18 -10.96 -40.73 -19.34
N PRO A 19 -10.78 -39.60 -20.06
CA PRO A 19 -9.72 -38.69 -19.69
C PRO A 19 -9.94 -38.34 -18.20
N ALA A 20 -8.95 -38.60 -17.38
CA ALA A 20 -8.92 -38.03 -16.02
C ALA A 20 -9.01 -36.52 -16.22
N LEU A 21 -10.16 -35.94 -15.90
CA LEU A 21 -10.25 -34.48 -15.67
C LEU A 21 -9.17 -34.20 -14.66
N ALA A 22 -8.10 -33.52 -15.08
CA ALA A 22 -7.11 -32.99 -14.17
C ALA A 22 -7.93 -32.25 -13.11
N GLN A 23 -7.86 -32.70 -11.88
CA GLN A 23 -8.57 -32.07 -10.79
C GLN A 23 -7.94 -30.68 -10.70
N GLU A 24 -8.67 -29.65 -11.17
CA GLU A 24 -8.21 -28.28 -11.21
C GLU A 24 -7.84 -27.90 -9.78
N ARG A 25 -6.53 -27.84 -9.51
CA ARG A 25 -6.02 -27.51 -8.19
C ARG A 25 -6.43 -26.09 -7.85
N ALA A 26 -7.17 -25.92 -6.76
CA ALA A 26 -7.43 -24.60 -6.22
C ALA A 26 -6.11 -23.98 -5.73
N LEU A 27 -5.85 -22.73 -6.08
CA LEU A 27 -4.73 -21.96 -5.55
C LEU A 27 -5.13 -21.40 -4.19
N VAL A 28 -4.27 -21.56 -3.17
CA VAL A 28 -4.50 -21.04 -1.82
C VAL A 28 -3.38 -20.06 -1.47
N LEU A 29 -3.74 -18.84 -1.13
CA LEU A 29 -2.86 -17.73 -0.82
C LEU A 29 -3.13 -17.20 0.58
N ALA A 30 -2.09 -16.86 1.34
CA ALA A 30 -2.15 -16.11 2.57
C ALA A 30 -1.23 -14.89 2.42
N VAL A 31 -1.76 -13.79 1.85
CA VAL A 31 -0.92 -12.71 1.28
C VAL A 31 -1.29 -11.31 1.75
N GLY A 32 -2.02 -11.19 2.81
CA GLY A 32 -2.37 -9.90 3.37
C GLY A 32 -3.65 -9.92 4.18
N GLY A 33 -3.97 -8.76 4.73
CA GLY A 33 -5.17 -8.54 5.52
C GLY A 33 -6.45 -8.43 4.69
N GLU A 34 -7.55 -8.71 5.32
CA GLU A 34 -8.89 -8.47 4.82
C GLU A 34 -9.16 -6.95 4.76
N PRO A 35 -9.74 -6.41 3.66
CA PRO A 35 -10.07 -4.99 3.61
C PRO A 35 -11.26 -4.67 4.54
N GLU A 36 -11.06 -3.74 5.48
CA GLU A 36 -12.08 -3.35 6.47
C GLU A 36 -13.36 -2.80 5.84
N THR A 37 -13.20 -1.98 4.79
CA THR A 37 -14.33 -1.38 4.04
C THR A 37 -14.88 -2.29 2.94
N GLY A 38 -14.34 -3.51 2.77
CA GLY A 38 -14.68 -4.42 1.68
C GLY A 38 -14.06 -4.03 0.34
N PHE A 39 -14.58 -4.64 -0.74
CA PHE A 39 -14.00 -4.56 -2.07
C PHE A 39 -14.61 -3.45 -2.93
N ASP A 40 -14.73 -2.24 -2.36
CA ASP A 40 -15.31 -1.06 -3.02
C ASP A 40 -14.22 -0.05 -3.40
N PRO A 41 -13.92 0.15 -4.71
CA PRO A 41 -12.92 1.12 -5.15
C PRO A 41 -13.27 2.57 -4.77
N VAL A 42 -14.55 2.91 -4.71
CA VAL A 42 -15.01 4.25 -4.32
C VAL A 42 -14.61 4.56 -2.86
N MET A 43 -14.54 3.52 -2.03
CA MET A 43 -14.11 3.63 -0.63
C MET A 43 -12.60 3.38 -0.43
N GLY A 44 -11.85 3.14 -1.52
CA GLY A 44 -10.38 3.02 -1.50
C GLY A 44 -9.81 1.63 -1.74
N TRP A 45 -10.64 0.62 -2.04
CA TRP A 45 -10.12 -0.67 -2.47
C TRP A 45 -9.32 -0.55 -3.78
N GLY A 46 -8.13 -1.14 -3.82
CA GLY A 46 -7.28 -1.11 -5.01
C GLY A 46 -6.50 0.19 -5.23
N ARG A 47 -6.46 1.10 -4.25
CA ARG A 47 -5.78 2.42 -4.35
C ARG A 47 -4.30 2.37 -4.72
N TYR A 48 -3.65 1.22 -4.58
CA TYR A 48 -2.27 0.99 -5.01
C TYR A 48 -2.17 0.23 -6.34
N GLY A 49 -3.28 0.11 -7.10
CA GLY A 49 -3.42 -0.71 -8.29
C GLY A 49 -3.93 -2.12 -7.97
N ASN A 50 -4.21 -2.90 -9.01
CA ASN A 50 -4.66 -4.29 -8.92
C ASN A 50 -5.89 -4.51 -8.00
N PRO A 51 -7.08 -3.95 -8.34
CA PRO A 51 -8.28 -4.09 -7.51
C PRO A 51 -8.96 -5.47 -7.57
N LEU A 52 -8.36 -6.49 -8.16
CA LEU A 52 -8.76 -7.90 -8.23
C LEU A 52 -10.09 -8.14 -8.97
N PHE A 53 -11.18 -7.49 -8.55
CA PHE A 53 -12.53 -7.63 -9.14
C PHE A 53 -12.81 -6.63 -10.23
N GLN A 54 -12.25 -5.43 -10.12
CA GLN A 54 -12.48 -4.34 -11.05
C GLN A 54 -11.30 -4.20 -12.02
N ALA A 55 -11.59 -3.72 -13.23
CA ALA A 55 -10.58 -3.22 -14.16
C ALA A 55 -10.45 -1.70 -13.95
N THR A 56 -9.26 -1.18 -14.26
CA THR A 56 -8.93 0.25 -14.19
C THR A 56 -8.82 0.83 -15.61
N LEU A 57 -8.68 2.14 -15.73
CA LEU A 57 -8.47 2.73 -17.06
C LEU A 57 -7.07 2.40 -17.58
N LEU A 58 -6.06 2.57 -16.73
CA LEU A 58 -4.65 2.26 -17.01
C LEU A 58 -4.13 1.27 -15.97
N ARG A 59 -3.00 0.64 -16.25
CA ARG A 59 -2.25 -0.17 -15.28
C ARG A 59 -0.75 0.02 -15.48
N HIS A 60 0.05 -0.45 -14.55
CA HIS A 60 1.49 -0.54 -14.71
C HIS A 60 1.89 -1.91 -15.26
N ASP A 61 2.87 -1.96 -16.16
CA ASP A 61 3.56 -3.18 -16.55
C ASP A 61 4.63 -3.58 -15.51
N ASP A 62 5.44 -4.59 -15.78
CA ASP A 62 6.48 -5.09 -14.89
C ASP A 62 7.63 -4.08 -14.65
N ASP A 63 7.83 -3.13 -15.57
CA ASP A 63 8.78 -2.01 -15.46
C ASP A 63 8.15 -0.73 -14.88
N LEU A 64 6.90 -0.79 -14.41
CA LEU A 64 6.08 0.34 -13.94
C LEU A 64 5.74 1.39 -15.02
N ALA A 65 5.88 1.05 -16.29
CA ALA A 65 5.40 1.92 -17.35
C ALA A 65 3.87 1.84 -17.47
N LEU A 66 3.25 2.98 -17.84
CA LEU A 66 1.80 3.04 -17.99
C LEU A 66 1.35 2.36 -19.28
N GLU A 67 0.42 1.44 -19.16
CA GLU A 67 -0.28 0.82 -20.29
C GLU A 67 -1.79 0.87 -20.11
N GLY A 68 -2.54 0.70 -21.22
CA GLY A 68 -3.99 0.67 -21.18
C GLY A 68 -4.52 -0.66 -20.64
N ASP A 69 -5.53 -0.58 -19.75
CA ASP A 69 -6.36 -1.72 -19.37
C ASP A 69 -7.74 -1.59 -20.04
N LEU A 70 -8.64 -0.75 -19.52
CA LEU A 70 -9.89 -0.39 -20.21
C LEU A 70 -9.67 0.68 -21.29
N ALA A 71 -8.67 1.55 -21.12
CA ALA A 71 -8.34 2.57 -22.09
C ALA A 71 -7.52 1.99 -23.25
N THR A 72 -7.90 2.34 -24.49
CA THR A 72 -7.12 2.06 -25.72
C THR A 72 -6.27 3.27 -26.13
N SER A 73 -6.66 4.46 -25.71
CA SER A 73 -5.89 5.69 -25.82
C SER A 73 -6.33 6.71 -24.78
N TRP A 74 -5.39 7.57 -24.39
CA TRP A 74 -5.65 8.68 -23.47
C TRP A 74 -4.79 9.89 -23.87
N ASP A 75 -5.34 11.08 -23.65
CA ASP A 75 -4.68 12.35 -23.98
C ASP A 75 -5.07 13.40 -22.95
N LEU A 76 -4.12 14.25 -22.59
CA LEU A 76 -4.35 15.41 -21.73
C LEU A 76 -4.31 16.68 -22.60
N SER A 77 -5.36 17.50 -22.51
CA SER A 77 -5.46 18.77 -23.27
C SER A 77 -4.27 19.71 -23.00
N GLU A 78 -4.00 20.63 -23.92
CA GLU A 78 -2.89 21.59 -23.80
C GLU A 78 -2.97 22.48 -22.55
N ASP A 79 -4.19 22.82 -22.09
CA ASP A 79 -4.43 23.54 -20.84
C ASP A 79 -4.35 22.64 -19.60
N ARG A 80 -4.20 21.31 -19.81
CA ARG A 80 -4.09 20.26 -18.77
C ARG A 80 -5.30 20.15 -17.85
N LEU A 81 -6.48 20.57 -18.34
CA LEU A 81 -7.72 20.53 -17.60
C LEU A 81 -8.68 19.42 -18.05
N THR A 82 -8.35 18.71 -19.15
CA THR A 82 -9.25 17.67 -19.68
C THR A 82 -8.47 16.43 -20.08
N TRP A 83 -8.75 15.32 -19.42
CA TRP A 83 -8.34 14.00 -19.87
C TRP A 83 -9.40 13.46 -20.84
N ARG A 84 -8.97 13.06 -22.04
CA ARG A 84 -9.80 12.35 -23.02
C ARG A 84 -9.36 10.93 -23.09
N ILE A 85 -10.31 9.99 -22.90
CA ILE A 85 -10.01 8.58 -22.80
C ILE A 85 -10.94 7.83 -23.73
N THR A 86 -10.36 7.03 -24.64
CA THR A 86 -11.10 6.09 -25.49
C THR A 86 -11.03 4.71 -24.86
N LEU A 87 -12.17 4.07 -24.68
CA LEU A 87 -12.30 2.76 -24.08
C LEU A 87 -12.30 1.66 -25.15
N ARG A 88 -11.94 0.45 -24.75
CA ARG A 88 -12.20 -0.77 -25.52
C ARG A 88 -13.72 -1.03 -25.59
N ASP A 89 -14.18 -1.70 -26.63
CA ASP A 89 -15.61 -1.94 -26.88
C ASP A 89 -16.06 -3.36 -26.51
N ASP A 90 -15.14 -4.21 -26.05
CA ASP A 90 -15.37 -5.61 -25.69
C ASP A 90 -15.40 -5.88 -24.17
N ALA A 91 -15.11 -4.87 -23.32
CA ALA A 91 -15.10 -5.02 -21.89
C ALA A 91 -16.51 -5.30 -21.32
N ARG A 92 -16.57 -6.25 -20.38
CA ARG A 92 -17.81 -6.63 -19.69
C ARG A 92 -17.57 -6.82 -18.21
N PHE A 93 -18.58 -6.49 -17.44
CA PHE A 93 -18.63 -6.85 -16.03
C PHE A 93 -18.82 -8.36 -15.83
N SER A 94 -18.54 -8.87 -14.65
CA SER A 94 -18.63 -10.29 -14.31
C SER A 94 -20.05 -10.87 -14.36
N ASP A 95 -21.08 -10.03 -14.41
CA ASP A 95 -22.46 -10.41 -14.65
C ASP A 95 -22.83 -10.48 -16.17
N GLY A 96 -21.89 -10.13 -17.06
CA GLY A 96 -22.04 -10.12 -18.52
C GLY A 96 -22.55 -8.82 -19.11
N THR A 97 -22.89 -7.81 -18.32
CA THR A 97 -23.27 -6.49 -18.82
C THR A 97 -22.07 -5.77 -19.45
N ALA A 98 -22.30 -5.00 -20.51
CA ALA A 98 -21.23 -4.25 -21.17
C ALA A 98 -20.77 -3.09 -20.28
N LEU A 99 -19.44 -2.88 -20.23
CA LEU A 99 -18.85 -1.70 -19.60
C LEU A 99 -18.79 -0.56 -20.62
N THR A 100 -19.22 0.63 -20.21
CA THR A 100 -19.28 1.82 -21.08
C THR A 100 -18.68 3.04 -20.41
N ALA A 101 -18.55 4.13 -21.17
CA ALA A 101 -18.10 5.43 -20.67
C ALA A 101 -19.05 6.02 -19.60
N GLU A 102 -20.32 5.58 -19.54
CA GLU A 102 -21.24 5.98 -18.47
C GLU A 102 -20.82 5.40 -17.12
N ASP A 103 -20.33 4.15 -17.10
CA ASP A 103 -19.82 3.50 -15.88
C ASP A 103 -18.56 4.20 -15.37
N VAL A 104 -17.66 4.59 -16.28
CA VAL A 104 -16.47 5.36 -15.95
C VAL A 104 -16.84 6.73 -15.38
N ALA A 105 -17.70 7.49 -16.06
CA ALA A 105 -18.14 8.80 -15.62
C ALA A 105 -18.86 8.72 -14.26
N PHE A 106 -19.71 7.71 -14.08
CA PHE A 106 -20.39 7.43 -12.82
C PHE A 106 -19.37 7.16 -11.70
N THR A 107 -18.39 6.27 -11.92
CA THR A 107 -17.39 5.87 -10.91
C THR A 107 -16.60 7.07 -10.43
N PHE A 108 -16.04 7.87 -11.34
CA PHE A 108 -15.23 9.04 -10.99
C PHE A 108 -16.03 10.11 -10.25
N ASN A 109 -17.26 10.41 -10.69
CA ASN A 109 -18.13 11.38 -10.01
C ASN A 109 -18.54 10.88 -8.62
N THR A 110 -18.88 9.59 -8.48
CA THR A 110 -19.27 9.00 -7.20
C THR A 110 -18.09 8.97 -6.23
N ALA A 111 -16.89 8.59 -6.68
CA ALA A 111 -15.69 8.57 -5.83
C ALA A 111 -15.32 9.99 -5.35
N ARG A 112 -15.42 11.02 -6.23
CA ARG A 112 -15.25 12.42 -5.82
C ARG A 112 -16.21 12.83 -4.71
N ASP A 113 -17.49 12.46 -4.86
CA ASP A 113 -18.55 12.90 -3.95
C ASP A 113 -18.59 12.10 -2.64
N ALA A 114 -18.04 10.87 -2.64
CA ALA A 114 -18.00 9.99 -1.48
C ALA A 114 -16.96 10.43 -0.43
N GLY A 115 -15.90 11.15 -0.83
CA GLY A 115 -14.80 11.53 0.06
C GLY A 115 -14.07 10.32 0.64
N GLY A 116 -13.89 9.26 -0.16
CA GLY A 116 -13.12 8.08 0.20
C GLY A 116 -11.61 8.37 0.27
N LEU A 117 -10.79 7.30 0.31
CA LEU A 117 -9.33 7.43 0.43
C LEU A 117 -8.64 8.05 -0.81
N ALA A 118 -9.30 8.04 -1.98
CA ALA A 118 -8.81 8.72 -3.18
C ALA A 118 -9.27 10.18 -3.18
N ASP A 119 -8.33 11.12 -3.10
CA ASP A 119 -8.66 12.55 -3.23
C ASP A 119 -8.91 12.92 -4.69
N LEU A 120 -10.17 12.95 -5.08
CA LEU A 120 -10.65 13.42 -6.38
C LEU A 120 -11.23 14.84 -6.32
N SER A 121 -10.94 15.65 -5.31
CA SER A 121 -11.47 17.01 -5.14
C SER A 121 -11.14 17.93 -6.32
N VAL A 122 -10.03 17.68 -7.02
CA VAL A 122 -9.64 18.41 -8.24
C VAL A 122 -10.52 18.08 -9.45
N LEU A 123 -11.23 16.95 -9.47
CA LEU A 123 -12.15 16.60 -10.52
C LEU A 123 -13.39 17.50 -10.45
N GLU A 124 -13.64 18.29 -11.49
CA GLU A 124 -14.89 19.04 -11.61
C GLU A 124 -16.04 18.09 -11.98
N ILE A 125 -15.86 17.34 -13.06
CA ILE A 125 -16.85 16.38 -13.55
C ILE A 125 -16.24 15.38 -14.53
N ALA A 126 -16.75 14.14 -14.50
CA ALA A 126 -16.55 13.16 -15.56
C ALA A 126 -17.80 13.06 -16.44
N ARG A 127 -17.64 12.98 -17.77
CA ARG A 127 -18.75 12.92 -18.73
C ARG A 127 -18.51 11.85 -19.79
N ALA A 128 -19.47 10.98 -20.00
CA ALA A 128 -19.51 10.13 -21.18
C ALA A 128 -19.86 10.98 -22.42
N ILE A 129 -19.00 10.96 -23.42
CA ILE A 129 -19.16 11.69 -24.68
C ILE A 129 -19.82 10.80 -25.73
N SER A 130 -19.45 9.52 -25.71
CA SER A 130 -20.05 8.46 -26.50
C SER A 130 -20.02 7.15 -25.69
N PRO A 131 -20.55 6.02 -26.16
CA PRO A 131 -20.46 4.75 -25.42
C PRO A 131 -19.05 4.34 -25.02
N PHE A 132 -18.01 4.78 -25.76
CA PHE A 132 -16.61 4.40 -25.54
C PHE A 132 -15.65 5.59 -25.47
N GLU A 133 -16.17 6.78 -25.20
CA GLU A 133 -15.35 7.96 -24.95
C GLU A 133 -15.81 8.68 -23.68
N VAL A 134 -14.87 8.99 -22.79
CA VAL A 134 -15.11 9.75 -21.57
C VAL A 134 -14.15 10.93 -21.49
N GLU A 135 -14.62 12.06 -20.99
CA GLU A 135 -13.82 13.22 -20.64
C GLU A 135 -13.89 13.46 -19.13
N LEU A 136 -12.72 13.64 -18.52
CA LEU A 136 -12.57 14.01 -17.10
C LEU A 136 -12.08 15.46 -17.05
N TYR A 137 -12.90 16.35 -16.52
CA TYR A 137 -12.61 17.78 -16.43
C TYR A 137 -12.06 18.11 -15.04
N LEU A 138 -10.91 18.75 -14.98
CA LEU A 138 -10.25 19.18 -13.75
C LEU A 138 -10.47 20.67 -13.49
N ARG A 139 -10.50 21.07 -12.22
CA ARG A 139 -10.62 22.47 -11.78
C ARG A 139 -9.31 23.23 -11.96
N GLU A 140 -8.18 22.52 -11.88
CA GLU A 140 -6.82 23.02 -12.00
C GLU A 140 -5.92 21.91 -12.56
N PRO A 141 -4.77 22.24 -13.16
CA PRO A 141 -3.82 21.24 -13.60
C PRO A 141 -3.28 20.42 -12.42
N ARG A 142 -3.29 19.09 -12.57
CA ARG A 142 -2.81 18.14 -11.57
C ARG A 142 -2.08 17.01 -12.26
N ILE A 143 -0.72 17.03 -12.18
CA ILE A 143 0.09 16.03 -12.88
C ILE A 143 -0.11 14.62 -12.32
N THR A 144 -0.36 14.51 -11.01
CA THR A 144 -0.59 13.23 -10.35
C THR A 144 -2.00 12.66 -10.57
N PHE A 145 -2.90 13.36 -11.26
CA PHE A 145 -4.25 12.84 -11.52
C PHE A 145 -4.24 11.50 -12.28
N VAL A 146 -3.18 11.24 -13.05
CA VAL A 146 -2.97 9.96 -13.75
C VAL A 146 -2.97 8.76 -12.80
N SER A 147 -2.56 8.91 -11.56
CA SER A 147 -2.58 7.85 -10.53
C SER A 147 -3.99 7.32 -10.28
N HIS A 148 -5.01 8.18 -10.37
CA HIS A 148 -6.41 7.74 -10.25
C HIS A 148 -6.89 6.94 -11.45
N LEU A 149 -6.27 7.11 -12.63
CA LEU A 149 -6.58 6.29 -13.82
C LEU A 149 -6.06 4.85 -13.66
N VAL A 150 -5.01 4.65 -12.84
CA VAL A 150 -4.40 3.35 -12.53
C VAL A 150 -5.08 2.68 -11.33
N SER A 151 -5.48 3.44 -10.33
CA SER A 151 -5.88 2.89 -9.03
C SER A 151 -7.40 2.77 -8.83
N LEU A 152 -8.21 3.61 -9.51
CA LEU A 152 -9.66 3.58 -9.33
C LEU A 152 -10.32 2.53 -10.23
N GLY A 153 -10.71 1.41 -9.63
CA GLY A 153 -11.46 0.36 -10.32
C GLY A 153 -12.87 0.81 -10.74
N ILE A 154 -13.28 0.48 -11.96
CA ILE A 154 -14.57 0.91 -12.51
C ILE A 154 -15.70 0.02 -12.00
N VAL A 155 -16.76 0.65 -11.49
CA VAL A 155 -17.96 -0.01 -10.95
C VAL A 155 -19.17 0.16 -11.89
N PRO A 156 -20.13 -0.79 -11.93
CA PRO A 156 -21.29 -0.72 -12.80
C PRO A 156 -22.30 0.31 -12.29
N ALA A 157 -22.54 1.39 -13.02
CA ALA A 157 -23.45 2.47 -12.67
C ALA A 157 -24.88 1.98 -12.37
N ALA A 158 -25.35 0.96 -13.10
CA ALA A 158 -26.71 0.46 -12.98
C ALA A 158 -26.99 -0.32 -11.69
N THR A 159 -25.98 -0.94 -11.08
CA THR A 159 -26.13 -1.84 -9.94
C THR A 159 -25.29 -1.48 -8.73
N TYR A 160 -24.47 -0.43 -8.82
CA TYR A 160 -23.73 0.09 -7.70
C TYR A 160 -24.65 0.67 -6.62
N GLY A 161 -24.38 0.39 -5.36
CA GLY A 161 -25.14 0.88 -4.21
C GLY A 161 -24.86 0.09 -2.94
N ASP A 162 -25.80 0.12 -2.01
CA ASP A 162 -25.69 -0.57 -0.72
C ASP A 162 -25.34 -2.05 -0.91
N GLY A 163 -24.28 -2.49 -0.25
CA GLY A 163 -23.82 -3.88 -0.35
C GLY A 163 -22.80 -4.16 -1.45
N TYR A 164 -22.45 -3.20 -2.31
CA TYR A 164 -21.44 -3.40 -3.36
C TYR A 164 -20.10 -3.88 -2.79
N ALA A 165 -19.66 -3.29 -1.70
CA ALA A 165 -18.41 -3.66 -1.01
C ALA A 165 -18.34 -5.15 -0.62
N ARG A 166 -19.51 -5.79 -0.37
CA ARG A 166 -19.64 -7.20 0.03
C ARG A 166 -19.95 -8.15 -1.13
N GLY A 167 -20.38 -7.62 -2.24
CA GLY A 167 -20.72 -8.37 -3.47
C GLY A 167 -20.24 -7.64 -4.72
N PRO A 168 -18.92 -7.43 -4.87
CA PRO A 168 -18.39 -6.64 -5.98
C PRO A 168 -18.69 -7.28 -7.33
N VAL A 169 -19.21 -6.49 -8.26
CA VAL A 169 -19.35 -6.80 -9.67
C VAL A 169 -18.39 -5.90 -10.44
N GLY A 170 -17.39 -6.47 -11.08
CA GLY A 170 -16.35 -5.71 -11.77
C GLY A 170 -15.96 -6.34 -13.09
N ALA A 171 -15.15 -5.64 -13.88
CA ALA A 171 -14.63 -6.08 -15.16
C ALA A 171 -13.20 -6.64 -15.07
N GLY A 172 -12.67 -6.84 -13.85
CA GLY A 172 -11.36 -7.40 -13.60
C GLY A 172 -11.28 -8.92 -13.81
N PRO A 173 -10.11 -9.52 -13.52
CA PRO A 173 -9.81 -10.91 -13.82
C PRO A 173 -10.65 -11.92 -13.03
N PHE A 174 -11.14 -11.54 -11.86
CA PHE A 174 -11.85 -12.46 -10.96
C PHE A 174 -13.25 -11.98 -10.61
N ARG A 175 -14.11 -12.94 -10.24
CA ARG A 175 -15.40 -12.67 -9.63
C ARG A 175 -15.51 -13.35 -8.27
N LEU A 176 -16.29 -12.76 -7.38
CA LEU A 176 -16.54 -13.29 -6.04
C LEU A 176 -17.35 -14.57 -6.10
N VAL A 177 -16.93 -15.59 -5.36
CA VAL A 177 -17.69 -16.82 -5.08
C VAL A 177 -18.24 -16.81 -3.67
N GLU A 178 -17.35 -16.56 -2.68
CA GLU A 178 -17.70 -16.54 -1.27
C GLU A 178 -16.73 -15.63 -0.53
N TRP A 179 -17.24 -14.86 0.40
CA TRP A 179 -16.43 -14.14 1.36
C TRP A 179 -16.94 -14.39 2.78
N ARG A 180 -16.11 -15.04 3.59
CA ARG A 180 -16.32 -15.22 5.02
C ARG A 180 -15.35 -14.32 5.76
N GLU A 181 -15.89 -13.23 6.32
CA GLU A 181 -15.11 -12.22 7.04
C GLU A 181 -14.25 -12.85 8.14
N GLY A 182 -13.00 -12.41 8.24
CA GLY A 182 -12.01 -12.93 9.18
C GLY A 182 -11.50 -14.34 8.88
N GLU A 183 -11.99 -15.00 7.81
CA GLU A 183 -11.60 -16.37 7.49
C GLU A 183 -10.99 -16.48 6.08
N GLN A 184 -11.80 -16.22 5.03
CA GLN A 184 -11.35 -16.41 3.65
C GLN A 184 -12.20 -15.67 2.63
N LEU A 185 -11.54 -15.36 1.51
CA LEU A 185 -12.15 -14.91 0.26
C LEU A 185 -11.92 -15.98 -0.81
N VAL A 186 -12.97 -16.43 -1.47
CA VAL A 186 -12.90 -17.37 -2.60
C VAL A 186 -13.35 -16.68 -3.86
N VAL A 187 -12.48 -16.71 -4.88
CA VAL A 187 -12.74 -16.13 -6.20
C VAL A 187 -12.57 -17.17 -7.28
N GLU A 188 -13.20 -16.94 -8.43
CA GLU A 188 -13.02 -17.70 -9.66
C GLU A 188 -12.80 -16.77 -10.86
N PRO A 189 -12.24 -17.25 -11.98
CA PRO A 189 -12.06 -16.42 -13.16
C PRO A 189 -13.35 -15.75 -13.61
N ASN A 190 -13.27 -14.47 -13.94
CA ASN A 190 -14.35 -13.77 -14.61
C ASN A 190 -14.45 -14.27 -16.07
N PRO A 191 -15.55 -14.92 -16.48
CA PRO A 191 -15.68 -15.49 -17.81
C PRO A 191 -15.70 -14.44 -18.95
N TYR A 192 -15.80 -13.16 -18.58
CA TYR A 192 -15.81 -12.02 -19.50
C TYR A 192 -14.52 -11.20 -19.42
N TRP A 193 -13.51 -11.69 -18.67
CA TRP A 193 -12.23 -11.02 -18.57
C TRP A 193 -11.56 -10.86 -19.95
N HIS A 194 -11.14 -9.64 -20.25
CA HIS A 194 -10.55 -9.29 -21.54
C HIS A 194 -9.04 -9.57 -21.66
N GLY A 195 -8.36 -9.89 -20.53
CA GLY A 195 -6.91 -10.13 -20.49
C GLY A 195 -6.50 -11.58 -20.79
N GLY A 196 -7.44 -12.46 -21.15
CA GLY A 196 -7.15 -13.84 -21.54
C GLY A 196 -7.49 -14.89 -20.47
N ASP A 197 -7.01 -16.12 -20.69
CA ASP A 197 -7.33 -17.26 -19.83
C ASP A 197 -6.57 -17.22 -18.52
N ILE A 198 -7.27 -17.46 -17.41
CA ILE A 198 -6.69 -17.59 -16.07
C ILE A 198 -6.50 -19.08 -15.76
N PRO A 199 -5.28 -19.53 -15.37
CA PRO A 199 -4.96 -20.96 -15.28
C PRO A 199 -5.47 -21.65 -14.01
N PHE A 200 -6.22 -20.96 -13.15
CA PHE A 200 -6.75 -21.47 -11.89
C PHE A 200 -8.27 -21.42 -11.89
N ALA A 201 -8.93 -22.56 -11.75
CA ALA A 201 -10.40 -22.58 -11.65
C ALA A 201 -10.92 -21.87 -10.39
N ARG A 202 -10.09 -21.81 -9.35
CA ARG A 202 -10.43 -21.16 -8.07
C ARG A 202 -9.20 -20.67 -7.36
N VAL A 203 -9.30 -19.50 -6.75
CA VAL A 203 -8.28 -18.94 -5.85
C VAL A 203 -8.94 -18.64 -4.50
N SER A 204 -8.29 -19.09 -3.43
CA SER A 204 -8.71 -18.80 -2.06
C SER A 204 -7.66 -17.95 -1.37
N PHE A 205 -8.05 -16.79 -0.88
CA PHE A 205 -7.25 -15.96 0.02
C PHE A 205 -7.67 -16.29 1.44
N VAL A 206 -6.72 -16.63 2.30
CA VAL A 206 -6.95 -16.95 3.70
C VAL A 206 -6.50 -15.78 4.56
N PHE A 207 -7.33 -15.37 5.50
CA PHE A 207 -7.07 -14.28 6.43
C PHE A 207 -6.84 -14.85 7.83
N GLY A 208 -5.61 -14.81 8.33
CA GLY A 208 -5.30 -15.49 9.57
C GLY A 208 -4.27 -14.82 10.47
N GLY A 209 -3.58 -13.81 9.97
CA GLY A 209 -2.43 -13.19 10.62
C GLY A 209 -1.18 -14.07 10.63
N GLU A 210 -0.04 -13.48 11.03
CA GLU A 210 1.31 -14.05 10.84
C GLU A 210 1.46 -15.50 11.29
N GLU A 211 1.00 -15.87 12.50
CA GLU A 211 1.15 -17.24 13.03
C GLU A 211 0.34 -18.27 12.23
N THR A 212 -0.87 -17.91 11.83
CA THR A 212 -1.74 -18.77 11.02
C THR A 212 -1.13 -18.99 9.65
N ASP A 213 -0.65 -17.92 9.01
CA ASP A 213 -0.06 -17.94 7.68
C ASP A 213 1.19 -18.84 7.66
N LEU A 214 2.09 -18.70 8.64
CA LEU A 214 3.24 -19.57 8.81
C LEU A 214 2.85 -21.04 9.05
N SER A 215 1.75 -21.31 9.76
CA SER A 215 1.24 -22.66 9.97
C SER A 215 0.69 -23.26 8.69
N LEU A 216 -0.03 -22.49 7.87
CA LEU A 216 -0.54 -22.90 6.56
C LEU A 216 0.61 -23.30 5.62
N ALA A 217 1.70 -22.51 5.59
CA ALA A 217 2.89 -22.83 4.83
C ALA A 217 3.53 -24.16 5.28
N ARG A 218 3.78 -24.31 6.58
CA ARG A 218 4.42 -25.51 7.17
C ARG A 218 3.62 -26.80 6.97
N THR A 219 2.31 -26.70 6.88
CA THR A 219 1.43 -27.86 6.65
C THR A 219 1.17 -28.13 5.17
N GLY A 220 1.65 -27.25 4.27
CA GLY A 220 1.38 -27.33 2.83
C GLY A 220 -0.08 -26.99 2.47
N ALA A 221 -0.81 -26.30 3.36
CA ALA A 221 -2.20 -25.92 3.14
C ALA A 221 -2.34 -24.64 2.30
N ALA A 222 -1.29 -23.80 2.24
CA ALA A 222 -1.21 -22.66 1.34
C ALA A 222 -0.04 -22.83 0.36
N HIS A 223 -0.17 -22.25 -0.83
CA HIS A 223 0.79 -22.36 -1.92
C HIS A 223 1.70 -21.13 -2.03
N LEU A 224 1.25 -20.00 -1.52
CA LEU A 224 2.05 -18.78 -1.37
C LEU A 224 1.60 -18.08 -0.10
N VAL A 225 2.58 -17.67 0.73
CA VAL A 225 2.35 -17.07 2.05
C VAL A 225 3.24 -15.87 2.20
N ALA A 226 2.68 -14.71 2.54
CA ALA A 226 3.46 -13.56 2.98
C ALA A 226 4.05 -13.84 4.36
N VAL A 227 5.32 -13.53 4.55
CA VAL A 227 6.01 -13.79 5.82
C VAL A 227 6.71 -12.52 6.31
N PRO A 228 6.82 -12.30 7.62
CA PRO A 228 7.63 -11.23 8.15
C PRO A 228 9.08 -11.34 7.62
N PRO A 229 9.73 -10.23 7.23
CA PRO A 229 11.10 -10.24 6.70
C PRO A 229 12.07 -11.01 7.60
N ALA A 230 11.96 -10.87 8.92
CA ALA A 230 12.79 -11.59 9.89
C ALA A 230 12.68 -13.12 9.82
N GLN A 231 11.68 -13.66 9.15
CA GLN A 231 11.45 -15.10 8.99
C GLN A 231 11.62 -15.58 7.53
N ALA A 232 11.95 -14.70 6.60
CA ALA A 232 12.00 -14.99 5.17
C ALA A 232 12.83 -16.24 4.85
N ASP A 233 14.03 -16.36 5.44
CA ASP A 233 14.97 -17.46 5.17
C ASP A 233 14.58 -18.80 5.83
N MET A 234 13.46 -18.87 6.55
CA MET A 234 13.00 -20.07 7.25
C MET A 234 11.96 -20.87 6.46
N ALA A 235 11.95 -20.79 5.14
CA ALA A 235 10.99 -21.50 4.28
C ALA A 235 10.96 -23.01 4.59
N PRO A 236 9.78 -23.63 4.76
CA PRO A 236 9.67 -25.06 5.00
C PRO A 236 10.00 -25.87 3.74
N ALA A 237 10.27 -27.16 3.91
CA ALA A 237 10.52 -28.06 2.78
C ALA A 237 9.36 -28.06 1.77
N GLY A 238 9.65 -27.93 0.48
CA GLY A 238 8.68 -27.82 -0.61
C GLY A 238 8.25 -26.39 -0.92
N MET A 239 8.84 -25.40 -0.24
CA MET A 239 8.67 -23.98 -0.54
C MET A 239 10.01 -23.28 -0.70
N ARG A 240 10.07 -22.30 -1.59
CA ARG A 240 11.20 -21.40 -1.79
C ARG A 240 10.90 -20.01 -1.24
N VAL A 241 11.94 -19.27 -0.93
CA VAL A 241 11.84 -17.84 -0.61
C VAL A 241 11.70 -17.03 -1.90
N LEU A 242 10.79 -16.07 -1.92
CA LEU A 242 10.66 -15.04 -2.92
C LEU A 242 10.67 -13.70 -2.21
N ASN A 243 11.74 -12.92 -2.38
CA ASN A 243 11.80 -11.53 -1.93
C ASN A 243 11.52 -10.61 -3.11
N VAL A 244 10.61 -9.67 -2.93
CA VAL A 244 10.21 -8.71 -3.95
C VAL A 244 10.59 -7.31 -3.49
N GLU A 245 11.30 -6.59 -4.34
CA GLU A 245 11.65 -5.19 -4.12
C GLU A 245 10.37 -4.33 -3.98
N THR A 246 10.42 -3.33 -3.11
CA THR A 246 9.27 -2.47 -2.85
C THR A 246 9.64 -1.00 -2.75
N VAL A 247 8.63 -0.14 -2.87
CA VAL A 247 8.66 1.25 -2.40
C VAL A 247 8.04 1.38 -0.99
N ASP A 248 7.68 0.26 -0.35
CA ASP A 248 7.06 0.22 0.98
C ASP A 248 8.09 0.55 2.07
N ASN A 249 7.74 1.48 2.94
CA ASN A 249 8.63 1.99 3.98
C ASN A 249 7.98 2.00 5.36
N ARG A 250 8.80 2.18 6.39
CA ARG A 250 8.34 2.39 7.77
C ARG A 250 9.09 3.55 8.40
N GLY A 251 8.33 4.39 9.12
CA GLY A 251 8.88 5.53 9.82
C GLY A 251 8.10 5.87 11.09
N LEU A 252 8.68 6.75 11.91
CA LEU A 252 8.00 7.38 13.04
C LEU A 252 7.34 8.66 12.56
N MET A 253 6.02 8.71 12.61
CA MET A 253 5.23 9.93 12.44
C MET A 253 5.13 10.64 13.78
N PHE A 254 5.38 11.95 13.79
CA PHE A 254 5.31 12.77 14.99
C PHE A 254 4.14 13.74 14.95
N PRO A 255 3.38 13.91 16.04
CA PRO A 255 2.61 15.13 16.25
C PRO A 255 3.53 16.35 16.29
N MET A 256 3.29 17.33 15.40
CA MET A 256 4.20 18.48 15.20
C MET A 256 3.66 19.78 15.80
N VAL A 257 2.51 19.73 16.45
CA VAL A 257 1.89 20.86 17.15
C VAL A 257 1.83 20.58 18.65
N PRO A 258 1.93 21.62 19.49
CA PRO A 258 1.83 21.45 20.95
C PRO A 258 0.43 21.00 21.38
N ASP A 259 0.37 20.41 22.57
CA ASP A 259 -0.91 20.10 23.22
C ASP A 259 -1.51 21.38 23.82
N GLU A 260 -2.48 21.94 23.11
CA GLU A 260 -3.25 23.12 23.54
C GLU A 260 -4.66 22.74 24.04
N GLY A 261 -4.88 21.44 24.33
CA GLY A 261 -6.20 20.91 24.71
C GLY A 261 -7.19 20.85 23.54
N ARG A 262 -6.70 20.86 22.28
CA ARG A 262 -7.52 20.66 21.08
C ARG A 262 -7.85 19.18 20.90
N ALA A 263 -8.98 18.94 20.25
CA ALA A 263 -9.41 17.61 19.84
C ALA A 263 -10.03 17.64 18.43
N THR A 264 -10.02 16.49 17.78
CA THR A 264 -10.76 16.27 16.53
C THR A 264 -12.29 16.34 16.77
N ASP A 265 -13.08 16.35 15.71
CA ASP A 265 -14.55 16.26 15.80
C ASP A 265 -15.02 14.96 16.49
N ALA A 266 -14.23 13.88 16.41
CA ALA A 266 -14.46 12.62 17.11
C ALA A 266 -14.02 12.66 18.60
N GLY A 267 -13.39 13.75 19.05
CA GLY A 267 -12.93 13.92 20.44
C GLY A 267 -11.52 13.36 20.71
N HIS A 268 -10.75 13.00 19.68
CA HIS A 268 -9.39 12.51 19.82
C HIS A 268 -8.42 13.68 20.07
N PRO A 269 -7.47 13.57 21.05
CA PRO A 269 -6.57 14.65 21.39
C PRO A 269 -5.59 14.98 20.27
N ILE A 270 -5.26 16.27 20.12
CA ILE A 270 -4.32 16.79 19.12
C ILE A 270 -3.14 17.46 19.80
N GLY A 271 -1.93 17.09 19.38
CA GLY A 271 -0.69 17.73 19.80
C GLY A 271 0.08 16.96 20.85
N ASN A 272 1.39 17.26 20.93
CA ASN A 272 2.32 16.69 21.90
C ASN A 272 3.47 17.67 22.10
N ASP A 273 3.65 18.18 23.32
CA ASP A 273 4.61 19.25 23.63
C ASP A 273 6.07 18.84 23.40
N VAL A 274 6.39 17.55 23.59
CA VAL A 274 7.75 17.04 23.37
C VAL A 274 8.05 16.92 21.87
N THR A 275 7.18 16.28 21.12
CA THR A 275 7.40 16.01 19.69
C THR A 275 7.15 17.23 18.81
N ALA A 276 6.44 18.24 19.30
CA ALA A 276 6.30 19.55 18.65
C ALA A 276 7.64 20.29 18.57
N ASP A 277 8.58 20.03 19.50
CA ASP A 277 9.91 20.63 19.45
C ASP A 277 10.74 20.05 18.28
N PRO A 278 11.16 20.88 17.29
CA PRO A 278 11.97 20.41 16.17
C PRO A 278 13.33 19.83 16.59
N ALA A 279 13.87 20.20 17.76
CA ALA A 279 15.13 19.64 18.25
C ALA A 279 14.98 18.16 18.59
N ILE A 280 13.87 17.77 19.20
CA ILE A 280 13.53 16.35 19.46
C ILE A 280 13.51 15.57 18.15
N ARG A 281 12.73 16.00 17.15
CA ARG A 281 12.59 15.29 15.86
C ARG A 281 13.93 15.19 15.10
N ARG A 282 14.73 16.26 15.11
CA ARG A 282 16.07 16.27 14.49
C ARG A 282 17.04 15.36 15.23
N ALA A 283 17.03 15.39 16.56
CA ALA A 283 17.87 14.51 17.37
C ALA A 283 17.52 13.03 17.13
N VAL A 284 16.24 12.68 17.07
CA VAL A 284 15.79 11.32 16.71
C VAL A 284 16.29 10.91 15.33
N ASN A 285 16.18 11.78 14.31
CA ASN A 285 16.70 11.49 12.97
C ASN A 285 18.20 11.19 12.95
N VAL A 286 18.99 11.93 13.76
CA VAL A 286 20.44 11.78 13.84
C VAL A 286 20.85 10.58 14.71
N ALA A 287 20.09 10.28 15.76
CA ALA A 287 20.39 9.18 16.68
C ALA A 287 20.16 7.80 16.07
N LEU A 288 19.08 7.61 15.28
CA LEU A 288 18.69 6.28 14.82
C LEU A 288 19.71 5.68 13.85
N ASP A 289 20.31 4.58 14.24
CA ASP A 289 21.10 3.69 13.41
C ASP A 289 20.14 2.80 12.58
N ARG A 290 19.91 3.20 11.36
CA ARG A 290 18.97 2.55 10.43
C ARG A 290 19.47 1.19 9.96
N GLU A 291 20.79 1.00 9.81
CA GLU A 291 21.37 -0.30 9.47
C GLU A 291 21.13 -1.31 10.60
N ALA A 292 21.29 -0.89 11.84
CA ALA A 292 20.95 -1.72 12.99
C ALA A 292 19.44 -2.07 13.04
N LEU A 293 18.56 -1.15 12.67
CA LEU A 293 17.11 -1.41 12.58
C LEU A 293 16.77 -2.39 11.46
N VAL A 294 17.40 -2.28 10.28
CA VAL A 294 17.27 -3.26 9.19
C VAL A 294 17.71 -4.65 9.65
N ALA A 295 18.88 -4.75 10.31
CA ALA A 295 19.36 -6.01 10.81
C ALA A 295 18.44 -6.62 11.88
N LEU A 296 17.90 -5.79 12.80
CA LEU A 296 17.04 -6.21 13.90
C LEU A 296 15.65 -6.65 13.43
N ALA A 297 14.98 -5.80 12.65
CA ALA A 297 13.56 -5.96 12.32
C ALA A 297 13.34 -6.72 11.01
N LEU A 298 14.29 -6.64 10.07
CA LEU A 298 14.14 -7.20 8.72
C LEU A 298 15.11 -8.34 8.43
N ALA A 299 16.03 -8.69 9.35
CA ALA A 299 17.08 -9.69 9.13
C ALA A 299 17.90 -9.45 7.84
N GLY A 300 17.96 -8.21 7.35
CA GLY A 300 18.64 -7.82 6.12
C GLY A 300 17.76 -7.80 4.87
N HIS A 301 16.47 -8.17 4.99
CA HIS A 301 15.49 -8.11 3.88
C HIS A 301 14.87 -6.71 3.77
N GLY A 302 15.68 -5.77 3.34
CA GLY A 302 15.34 -4.36 3.20
C GLY A 302 16.57 -3.47 3.25
N ARG A 303 16.35 -2.17 3.28
CA ARG A 303 17.41 -1.15 3.32
C ARG A 303 17.01 0.02 4.22
N PRO A 304 17.99 0.83 4.71
CA PRO A 304 17.70 2.08 5.41
C PRO A 304 16.77 2.99 4.58
N ALA A 305 15.88 3.70 5.28
CA ALA A 305 15.05 4.74 4.68
C ALA A 305 15.42 6.12 5.27
N TYR A 306 15.54 7.11 4.40
CA TYR A 306 15.86 8.49 4.75
C TYR A 306 14.75 9.47 4.38
N GLY A 307 13.86 9.05 3.49
CA GLY A 307 12.69 9.79 3.02
C GLY A 307 11.53 8.84 2.73
N PRO A 308 10.36 9.38 2.33
CA PRO A 308 9.21 8.55 1.95
C PRO A 308 9.37 7.89 0.57
N VAL A 309 10.36 8.33 -0.24
CA VAL A 309 10.45 8.03 -1.68
C VAL A 309 11.88 7.70 -2.12
N ASP A 310 12.68 7.13 -1.22
CA ASP A 310 14.09 6.82 -1.45
C ASP A 310 14.33 6.03 -2.73
N GLY A 311 15.17 6.60 -3.62
CA GLY A 311 15.57 5.98 -4.88
C GLY A 311 14.58 6.14 -6.03
N LEU A 312 13.42 6.77 -5.80
CA LEU A 312 12.48 7.13 -6.87
C LEU A 312 12.94 8.40 -7.62
N PRO A 313 12.46 8.66 -8.86
CA PRO A 313 12.90 9.82 -9.64
C PRO A 313 12.68 11.17 -8.95
N TRP A 314 11.71 11.27 -8.06
CA TRP A 314 11.38 12.47 -7.29
C TRP A 314 12.03 12.51 -5.90
N ASP A 315 12.89 11.56 -5.55
CA ASP A 315 13.71 11.59 -4.34
C ASP A 315 14.72 12.74 -4.38
N ASN A 316 14.98 13.33 -3.21
CA ASN A 316 16.05 14.30 -3.03
C ASN A 316 17.11 13.76 -2.06
N PRO A 317 18.18 13.13 -2.53
CA PRO A 317 19.25 12.63 -1.67
C PRO A 317 19.92 13.72 -0.80
N GLU A 318 19.83 14.99 -1.17
CA GLU A 318 20.34 16.10 -0.34
C GLU A 318 19.50 16.34 0.92
N ALA A 319 18.25 15.86 0.95
CA ALA A 319 17.39 15.91 2.13
C ALA A 319 17.75 14.86 3.18
N HIS A 320 18.52 13.83 2.81
CA HIS A 320 18.88 12.72 3.66
C HIS A 320 19.86 13.13 4.77
N LEU A 321 19.68 12.60 5.98
CA LEU A 321 20.63 12.70 7.09
C LEU A 321 21.11 11.30 7.46
N PRO A 322 22.44 11.08 7.49
CA PRO A 322 22.99 9.90 8.13
C PRO A 322 22.54 9.83 9.60
N GLY A 323 22.21 8.63 10.05
CA GLY A 323 21.88 8.37 11.45
C GLY A 323 23.00 7.65 12.19
N GLY A 324 22.72 7.18 13.42
CA GLY A 324 23.66 6.41 14.24
C GLY A 324 24.68 7.26 15.00
N ASP A 325 24.48 8.58 15.12
CA ASP A 325 25.36 9.50 15.84
C ASP A 325 24.66 10.03 17.10
N ALA A 326 24.76 9.26 18.19
CA ALA A 326 24.17 9.61 19.47
C ALA A 326 24.81 10.88 20.09
N ASP A 327 26.12 11.12 19.86
CA ASP A 327 26.81 12.30 20.38
C ASP A 327 26.32 13.57 19.67
N ALA A 328 26.19 13.55 18.34
CA ALA A 328 25.62 14.66 17.58
C ALA A 328 24.13 14.91 17.95
N ALA A 329 23.34 13.85 18.16
CA ALA A 329 21.96 13.96 18.61
C ALA A 329 21.85 14.60 20.01
N GLY A 330 22.70 14.17 20.95
CA GLY A 330 22.82 14.77 22.27
C GLY A 330 23.17 16.26 22.22
N ALA A 331 24.11 16.64 21.34
CA ALA A 331 24.50 18.05 21.15
C ALA A 331 23.34 18.90 20.60
N ILE A 332 22.48 18.35 19.72
CA ILE A 332 21.27 19.05 19.24
C ILE A 332 20.31 19.33 20.41
N LEU A 333 20.07 18.34 21.26
CA LEU A 333 19.20 18.47 22.43
C LEU A 333 19.76 19.49 23.42
N GLU A 334 21.06 19.42 23.74
CA GLU A 334 21.72 20.37 24.63
C GLU A 334 21.66 21.82 24.12
N ALA A 335 21.89 22.02 22.82
CA ALA A 335 21.79 23.34 22.19
C ALA A 335 20.37 23.93 22.25
N ALA A 336 19.35 23.08 22.28
CA ALA A 336 17.93 23.45 22.44
C ALA A 336 17.51 23.61 23.92
N GLY A 337 18.40 23.29 24.86
CA GLY A 337 18.15 23.43 26.32
C GLY A 337 17.62 22.17 27.00
N TRP A 338 17.51 21.04 26.29
CA TRP A 338 17.16 19.75 26.88
C TRP A 338 18.34 19.17 27.65
N GLN A 339 18.22 19.03 28.95
CA GLN A 339 19.30 18.60 29.87
C GLN A 339 18.75 17.59 30.88
N ASP A 340 19.54 16.59 31.24
CA ASP A 340 19.26 15.72 32.37
C ASP A 340 19.59 16.49 33.67
N ALA A 341 18.58 17.12 34.24
CA ALA A 341 18.75 18.05 35.37
C ALA A 341 18.73 17.36 36.72
N ASP A 342 18.07 16.23 36.87
CA ASP A 342 17.95 15.47 38.11
C ASP A 342 18.86 14.23 38.17
N GLY A 343 19.46 13.83 37.04
CA GLY A 343 20.42 12.74 36.93
C GLY A 343 19.79 11.36 36.80
N ASP A 344 18.55 11.27 36.34
CA ASP A 344 17.84 10.00 36.11
C ASP A 344 18.12 9.38 34.73
N GLY A 345 18.80 10.14 33.87
CA GLY A 345 19.20 9.74 32.53
C GLY A 345 18.22 10.16 31.43
N ILE A 346 17.13 10.83 31.75
CA ILE A 346 16.17 11.43 30.81
C ILE A 346 16.36 12.95 30.83
N ARG A 347 16.13 13.61 29.70
CA ARG A 347 16.32 15.06 29.56
C ARG A 347 15.05 15.82 29.84
N GLU A 348 15.17 17.01 30.41
CA GLU A 348 14.08 17.94 30.65
C GLU A 348 14.33 19.29 29.95
N LEU A 349 13.22 19.96 29.62
CA LEU A 349 13.17 21.35 29.20
C LEU A 349 12.16 22.11 30.08
N GLY A 350 12.65 22.75 31.16
CA GLY A 350 11.78 23.30 32.20
C GLY A 350 11.05 22.20 32.96
N ASP A 351 9.72 22.22 32.92
CA ASP A 351 8.88 21.20 33.58
C ASP A 351 8.51 20.03 32.60
N LEU A 352 9.01 20.05 31.37
CA LEU A 352 8.71 19.07 30.36
C LEU A 352 9.79 18.00 30.30
N THR A 353 9.43 16.73 30.49
CA THR A 353 10.33 15.58 30.36
C THR A 353 10.36 15.09 28.95
N ALA A 354 11.51 14.69 28.41
CA ALA A 354 11.68 14.14 27.06
C ALA A 354 11.13 12.71 26.97
N GLU A 355 9.81 12.57 27.08
CA GLU A 355 9.13 11.27 27.02
C GLU A 355 7.91 11.30 26.08
N PHE A 356 7.69 10.19 25.37
CA PHE A 356 6.52 9.98 24.51
C PHE A 356 6.25 8.50 24.26
N THR A 357 5.02 8.19 23.87
CA THR A 357 4.64 6.84 23.48
C THR A 357 4.83 6.63 21.98
N ILE A 358 5.41 5.47 21.59
CA ILE A 358 5.45 4.97 20.21
C ILE A 358 4.38 3.90 20.07
N VAL A 359 3.27 4.21 19.41
CA VAL A 359 2.21 3.23 19.13
C VAL A 359 2.45 2.49 17.82
N TYR A 360 2.10 1.21 17.81
CA TYR A 360 2.20 0.33 16.65
C TYR A 360 1.07 -0.72 16.67
N PRO A 361 0.63 -1.26 15.52
CA PRO A 361 -0.37 -2.33 15.49
C PRO A 361 0.20 -3.61 16.13
N ALA A 362 -0.47 -4.10 17.16
CA ALA A 362 -0.01 -5.24 17.97
C ALA A 362 0.09 -6.56 17.16
N SER A 363 -0.56 -6.62 16.00
CA SER A 363 -0.52 -7.76 15.07
C SER A 363 0.65 -7.75 14.08
N ASP A 364 1.50 -6.70 14.10
CA ASP A 364 2.61 -6.51 13.15
C ASP A 364 3.95 -6.63 13.89
N SER A 365 4.59 -7.78 13.74
CA SER A 365 5.87 -8.10 14.41
C SER A 365 7.03 -7.20 13.93
N THR A 366 7.00 -6.76 12.68
CA THR A 366 8.01 -5.86 12.10
C THR A 366 7.92 -4.47 12.71
N ARG A 367 6.72 -3.89 12.79
CA ARG A 367 6.52 -2.59 13.45
C ARG A 367 6.82 -2.64 14.94
N GLN A 368 6.52 -3.76 15.60
CA GLN A 368 6.91 -3.99 16.99
C GLN A 368 8.44 -3.95 17.17
N ALA A 369 9.19 -4.68 16.34
CA ALA A 369 10.64 -4.72 16.41
C ALA A 369 11.27 -3.35 16.15
N LEU A 370 10.73 -2.58 15.18
CA LEU A 370 11.16 -1.21 14.89
C LEU A 370 10.90 -0.26 16.06
N ALA A 371 9.71 -0.32 16.69
CA ALA A 371 9.37 0.50 17.85
C ALA A 371 10.30 0.22 19.03
N LEU A 372 10.55 -1.06 19.34
CA LEU A 372 11.46 -1.48 20.42
C LEU A 372 12.91 -1.07 20.14
N GLY A 373 13.38 -1.26 18.90
CA GLY A 373 14.73 -0.89 18.48
C GLY A 373 14.95 0.63 18.52
N ALA A 374 13.97 1.41 18.05
CA ALA A 374 14.01 2.87 18.13
C ALA A 374 14.02 3.34 19.59
N ALA A 375 13.14 2.84 20.44
CA ALA A 375 13.09 3.20 21.85
C ALA A 375 14.42 2.93 22.57
N GLN A 376 15.05 1.78 22.31
CA GLN A 376 16.36 1.46 22.88
C GLN A 376 17.45 2.46 22.45
N GLN A 377 17.47 2.88 21.19
CA GLN A 377 18.45 3.84 20.70
C GLN A 377 18.20 5.25 21.25
N LEU A 378 16.93 5.65 21.41
CA LEU A 378 16.53 6.95 21.95
C LEU A 378 16.88 7.10 23.44
N GLN A 379 16.84 6.02 24.21
CA GLN A 379 17.28 6.03 25.60
C GLN A 379 18.76 6.45 25.73
N ALA A 380 19.61 6.09 24.76
CA ALA A 380 21.03 6.46 24.77
C ALA A 380 21.27 7.98 24.64
N ILE A 381 20.29 8.74 24.17
CA ILE A 381 20.35 10.20 24.03
C ILE A 381 19.48 10.95 25.06
N GLY A 382 18.94 10.21 26.06
CA GLY A 382 18.12 10.79 27.13
C GLY A 382 16.67 11.06 26.75
N ILE A 383 16.10 10.30 25.83
CA ILE A 383 14.67 10.32 25.48
C ILE A 383 14.03 9.00 25.92
N ALA A 384 12.99 9.09 26.76
CA ALA A 384 12.17 7.95 27.17
C ALA A 384 11.04 7.73 26.17
N ALA A 385 11.24 6.81 25.21
CA ALA A 385 10.20 6.41 24.29
C ALA A 385 9.58 5.08 24.75
N GLU A 386 8.24 5.04 24.94
CA GLU A 386 7.53 3.84 25.41
C GLU A 386 6.81 3.13 24.24
N PRO A 387 7.27 1.96 23.79
CA PRO A 387 6.59 1.19 22.76
C PRO A 387 5.26 0.61 23.26
N SER A 388 4.16 0.79 22.53
CA SER A 388 2.82 0.39 22.91
C SER A 388 2.04 -0.22 21.74
N GLY A 389 1.84 -1.55 21.79
CA GLY A 389 1.02 -2.28 20.81
C GLY A 389 -0.47 -2.01 21.01
N ARG A 390 -1.19 -1.65 19.94
CA ARG A 390 -2.62 -1.32 19.93
C ARG A 390 -3.32 -1.95 18.73
N SER A 391 -4.65 -2.00 18.76
CA SER A 391 -5.46 -2.21 17.55
C SER A 391 -5.45 -0.95 16.66
N TRP A 392 -5.78 -1.08 15.39
CA TRP A 392 -5.88 0.09 14.51
C TRP A 392 -6.94 1.10 14.98
N ASP A 393 -8.08 0.65 15.51
CA ASP A 393 -9.12 1.52 16.09
C ASP A 393 -8.58 2.34 17.28
N GLU A 394 -7.76 1.72 18.15
CA GLU A 394 -7.11 2.45 19.25
C GLU A 394 -6.05 3.41 18.74
N ILE A 395 -5.28 3.03 17.69
CA ILE A 395 -4.30 3.90 17.06
C ILE A 395 -4.99 5.12 16.45
N GLU A 396 -6.12 4.96 15.77
CA GLU A 396 -6.91 6.07 15.22
C GLU A 396 -7.26 7.12 16.28
N ALA A 397 -7.62 6.68 17.48
CA ALA A 397 -7.90 7.59 18.58
C ALA A 397 -6.66 8.29 19.17
N MET A 398 -5.44 7.81 18.86
CA MET A 398 -4.18 8.27 19.45
C MET A 398 -3.25 8.97 18.45
N LEU A 399 -3.48 8.81 17.14
CA LEU A 399 -2.52 9.15 16.09
C LEU A 399 -2.19 10.64 15.94
N HIS A 400 -3.03 11.53 16.49
CA HIS A 400 -2.79 12.97 16.46
C HIS A 400 -2.03 13.50 17.68
N SER A 401 -1.76 12.65 18.70
CA SER A 401 -1.11 13.02 19.94
C SER A 401 0.04 12.11 20.36
N ASN A 402 0.24 10.99 19.67
CA ASN A 402 1.32 10.04 19.93
C ASN A 402 2.16 9.79 18.69
N VAL A 403 3.39 9.33 18.88
CA VAL A 403 4.24 8.87 17.79
C VAL A 403 3.73 7.52 17.28
N VAL A 404 3.64 7.36 15.98
CA VAL A 404 3.10 6.14 15.35
C VAL A 404 4.12 5.54 14.40
N VAL A 405 4.31 4.21 14.46
CA VAL A 405 5.06 3.48 13.43
C VAL A 405 4.14 3.29 12.23
N PHE A 406 4.19 4.24 11.31
CA PHE A 406 3.47 4.18 10.04
C PHE A 406 4.33 3.65 8.90
N GLY A 407 3.70 3.42 7.75
CA GLY A 407 4.34 3.08 6.49
C GLY A 407 3.48 3.48 5.31
N TRP A 408 4.15 3.79 4.22
CA TRP A 408 3.57 4.22 2.96
C TRP A 408 4.40 3.65 1.81
N GLY A 409 4.03 3.93 0.59
CA GLY A 409 4.79 3.53 -0.58
C GLY A 409 3.92 3.44 -1.82
N ALA A 410 3.94 4.46 -2.66
CA ALA A 410 3.24 4.51 -3.94
C ALA A 410 4.22 4.64 -5.11
N HIS A 411 3.78 4.20 -6.29
CA HIS A 411 4.55 4.31 -7.53
C HIS A 411 4.49 5.71 -8.16
N ASP A 412 3.94 6.68 -7.44
CA ASP A 412 3.74 8.05 -7.92
C ASP A 412 3.90 9.07 -6.79
N PRO A 413 4.16 10.36 -7.09
CA PRO A 413 4.41 11.38 -6.09
C PRO A 413 3.15 11.94 -5.41
N LEU A 414 1.93 11.49 -5.74
CA LEU A 414 0.70 11.93 -5.08
C LEU A 414 0.76 11.69 -3.57
N GLU A 415 1.42 10.61 -3.15
CA GLU A 415 1.62 10.30 -1.75
C GLU A 415 2.40 11.40 -1.01
N VAL A 416 3.44 11.98 -1.65
CA VAL A 416 4.20 13.10 -1.06
C VAL A 416 3.30 14.30 -0.82
N TYR A 417 2.43 14.64 -1.79
CA TYR A 417 1.45 15.71 -1.62
C TYR A 417 0.50 15.39 -0.45
N SER A 418 -0.02 14.18 -0.42
CA SER A 418 -0.97 13.75 0.61
C SER A 418 -0.38 13.80 2.03
N LEU A 419 0.88 13.40 2.20
CA LEU A 419 1.54 13.36 3.51
C LEU A 419 1.97 14.73 4.02
N TYR A 420 2.32 15.68 3.14
CA TYR A 420 3.04 16.88 3.56
C TYR A 420 2.37 18.22 3.20
N HIS A 421 1.36 18.24 2.33
CA HIS A 421 0.63 19.49 2.07
C HIS A 421 -0.23 19.89 3.27
N SER A 422 -0.17 21.18 3.68
CA SER A 422 -0.85 21.68 4.90
C SER A 422 -2.37 21.52 4.85
N SER A 423 -2.99 21.52 3.65
CA SER A 423 -4.43 21.31 3.52
C SER A 423 -4.91 19.95 4.02
N ASN A 424 -3.99 18.97 4.10
CA ASN A 424 -4.28 17.62 4.56
C ASN A 424 -4.01 17.42 6.07
N ALA A 425 -3.63 18.48 6.79
CA ALA A 425 -3.32 18.41 8.22
C ALA A 425 -4.50 17.87 9.03
N GLY A 426 -4.31 16.72 9.68
CA GLY A 426 -5.32 16.04 10.48
C GLY A 426 -6.46 15.40 9.70
N GLN A 427 -6.34 15.24 8.37
CA GLN A 427 -7.36 14.60 7.54
C GLN A 427 -7.07 13.12 7.35
N GLY A 428 -8.01 12.27 7.78
CA GLY A 428 -7.90 10.82 7.64
C GLY A 428 -6.60 10.28 8.23
N TRP A 429 -5.91 9.42 7.47
CA TRP A 429 -4.66 8.75 7.86
C TRP A 429 -3.40 9.40 7.28
N VAL A 430 -3.51 10.49 6.52
CA VAL A 430 -2.38 11.11 5.82
C VAL A 430 -1.62 12.08 6.74
N ASN A 431 -1.65 13.34 6.61
CA ASN A 431 -0.90 14.30 7.44
C ASN A 431 -1.41 14.34 8.91
N THR A 432 -1.33 13.22 9.62
CA THR A 432 -1.87 13.03 10.98
C THR A 432 -1.10 13.80 12.04
N GLY A 433 0.18 14.14 11.76
CA GLY A 433 1.04 14.95 12.64
C GLY A 433 0.78 16.45 12.58
N TYR A 434 -0.15 16.92 11.76
CA TYR A 434 -0.44 18.35 11.56
C TYR A 434 0.74 19.15 11.02
N TYR A 435 1.56 18.54 10.15
CA TYR A 435 2.62 19.25 9.46
C TYR A 435 2.06 20.38 8.60
N ALA A 436 2.68 21.57 8.66
CA ALA A 436 2.34 22.71 7.84
C ALA A 436 3.57 23.60 7.59
N ASN A 437 3.87 23.86 6.32
CA ASN A 437 4.93 24.76 5.90
C ASN A 437 4.58 25.36 4.52
N THR A 438 4.32 26.65 4.47
CA THR A 438 3.86 27.33 3.24
C THR A 438 4.88 27.32 2.11
N THR A 439 6.19 27.17 2.40
CA THR A 439 7.22 27.03 1.36
C THR A 439 7.15 25.63 0.75
N VAL A 440 6.96 24.60 1.58
CA VAL A 440 6.76 23.23 1.10
C VAL A 440 5.47 23.14 0.29
N ASP A 441 4.37 23.74 0.76
CA ASP A 441 3.10 23.78 0.02
C ASP A 441 3.30 24.39 -1.38
N ALA A 442 4.02 25.53 -1.48
CA ALA A 442 4.30 26.17 -2.76
C ALA A 442 5.12 25.28 -3.72
N HIS A 443 6.07 24.48 -3.21
CA HIS A 443 6.79 23.49 -4.01
C HIS A 443 5.88 22.36 -4.47
N LEU A 444 5.05 21.80 -3.58
CA LEU A 444 4.11 20.73 -3.92
C LEU A 444 3.07 21.19 -4.95
N GLU A 445 2.51 22.40 -4.79
CA GLU A 445 1.58 23.00 -5.75
C GLU A 445 2.26 23.26 -7.12
N ALA A 446 3.52 23.73 -7.13
CA ALA A 446 4.27 23.92 -8.36
C ALA A 446 4.59 22.60 -9.06
N ALA A 447 4.84 21.53 -8.31
CA ALA A 447 5.02 20.19 -8.85
C ALA A 447 3.75 19.69 -9.54
N GLU A 448 2.60 19.80 -8.88
CA GLU A 448 1.29 19.43 -9.45
C GLU A 448 0.92 20.23 -10.69
N ALA A 449 1.26 21.52 -10.69
CA ALA A 449 0.99 22.41 -11.82
C ALA A 449 2.02 22.33 -12.94
N ALA A 450 3.04 21.48 -12.86
CA ALA A 450 4.10 21.37 -13.86
C ALA A 450 3.58 20.92 -15.23
N PRO A 451 4.21 21.33 -16.35
CA PRO A 451 3.73 21.01 -17.69
C PRO A 451 3.91 19.54 -18.09
N GLY A 452 4.59 18.73 -17.28
CA GLY A 452 4.81 17.31 -17.48
C GLY A 452 5.60 16.72 -16.32
N PHE A 453 5.65 15.40 -16.24
CA PHE A 453 6.25 14.66 -15.11
C PHE A 453 7.71 15.07 -14.87
N GLU A 454 8.55 15.05 -15.91
CA GLU A 454 9.95 15.46 -15.79
C GLU A 454 10.14 16.91 -15.28
N ALA A 455 9.23 17.81 -15.66
CA ALA A 455 9.27 19.19 -15.20
C ALA A 455 8.78 19.33 -13.75
N SER A 456 8.06 18.36 -13.20
CA SER A 456 7.62 18.35 -11.80
C SER A 456 8.73 17.92 -10.85
N LEU A 457 9.69 17.09 -11.29
CA LEU A 457 10.72 16.49 -10.43
C LEU A 457 11.48 17.48 -9.55
N PRO A 458 12.01 18.62 -10.09
CA PRO A 458 12.73 19.58 -9.25
C PRO A 458 11.87 20.18 -8.13
N HIS A 459 10.56 20.27 -8.32
CA HIS A 459 9.64 20.81 -7.33
C HIS A 459 9.36 19.78 -6.21
N TRP A 460 9.14 18.50 -6.56
CA TRP A 460 9.05 17.41 -5.57
C TRP A 460 10.32 17.31 -4.73
N GLN A 461 11.49 17.45 -5.35
CA GLN A 461 12.78 17.43 -4.68
C GLN A 461 12.96 18.65 -3.75
N ALA A 462 12.56 19.84 -4.22
CA ALA A 462 12.62 21.07 -3.42
C ALA A 462 11.68 21.03 -2.20
N ALA A 463 10.51 20.39 -2.30
CA ALA A 463 9.62 20.20 -1.15
C ALA A 463 10.28 19.37 -0.03
N GLN A 464 11.15 18.43 -0.38
CA GLN A 464 11.93 17.64 0.58
C GLN A 464 13.04 18.48 1.24
N TRP A 465 13.79 19.26 0.41
CA TRP A 465 14.82 20.18 0.86
C TRP A 465 15.22 21.13 -0.28
N ASP A 466 15.04 22.43 -0.09
CA ASP A 466 15.36 23.48 -1.08
C ASP A 466 16.72 24.17 -0.80
N GLY A 467 17.47 23.69 0.19
CA GLY A 467 18.71 24.29 0.68
C GLY A 467 18.53 25.17 1.93
N ALA A 468 17.29 25.46 2.35
CA ALA A 468 16.96 26.26 3.51
C ALA A 468 15.85 25.65 4.37
N THR A 469 14.81 25.10 3.72
CA THR A 469 13.66 24.45 4.39
C THR A 469 13.19 23.25 3.57
N GLY A 470 12.29 22.46 4.12
CA GLY A 470 11.68 21.27 3.53
C GLY A 470 11.13 20.32 4.57
N PHE A 471 10.30 19.36 4.17
CA PHE A 471 9.75 18.38 5.12
C PHE A 471 10.76 17.30 5.53
N GLY A 472 11.85 17.11 4.76
CA GLY A 472 12.87 16.10 5.02
C GLY A 472 13.65 16.31 6.30
N ALA A 473 14.53 15.35 6.62
CA ALA A 473 15.28 15.32 7.88
C ALA A 473 16.19 16.55 8.09
N ARG A 474 16.73 17.14 7.01
CA ARG A 474 17.53 18.38 7.10
C ARG A 474 16.70 19.64 7.33
N GLY A 475 15.43 19.61 6.96
CA GLY A 475 14.48 20.70 7.13
C GLY A 475 13.71 20.58 8.44
N ASP A 476 12.40 20.41 8.33
CA ASP A 476 11.50 20.38 9.49
C ASP A 476 11.48 19.03 10.21
N ALA A 477 12.12 18.00 9.64
CA ALA A 477 12.15 16.64 10.16
C ALA A 477 10.74 16.15 10.51
N ALA A 478 9.81 16.27 9.55
CA ALA A 478 8.40 15.96 9.77
C ALA A 478 8.17 14.51 10.17
N TRP A 479 9.00 13.60 9.64
CA TRP A 479 9.05 12.18 9.97
C TRP A 479 10.48 11.74 10.23
N VAL A 480 10.60 10.57 10.88
CA VAL A 480 11.87 9.84 10.95
C VAL A 480 11.67 8.52 10.20
N TRP A 481 12.05 8.49 8.94
CA TRP A 481 12.04 7.27 8.13
C TRP A 481 13.13 6.33 8.61
N MET A 482 12.79 5.05 8.75
CA MET A 482 13.66 4.04 9.35
C MET A 482 14.14 3.01 8.34
N VAL A 483 13.20 2.35 7.64
CA VAL A 483 13.50 1.24 6.74
C VAL A 483 12.59 1.24 5.52
N ASN A 484 13.13 0.79 4.37
CA ASN A 484 12.38 0.32 3.21
C ASN A 484 12.37 -1.21 3.26
N LEU A 485 11.19 -1.82 3.12
CA LEU A 485 10.99 -3.27 3.21
C LEU A 485 11.25 -3.95 1.87
N GLU A 486 11.64 -5.23 1.90
CA GLU A 486 11.27 -6.18 0.86
C GLU A 486 9.99 -6.90 1.29
N HIS A 487 9.10 -7.21 0.34
CA HIS A 487 8.00 -8.12 0.61
C HIS A 487 8.48 -9.55 0.45
N SER A 488 8.51 -10.30 1.54
CA SER A 488 9.00 -11.67 1.58
C SER A 488 7.84 -12.67 1.52
N TYR A 489 7.99 -13.68 0.69
CA TYR A 489 7.00 -14.74 0.52
C TYR A 489 7.67 -16.11 0.57
N TRP A 490 6.96 -17.10 1.12
CA TRP A 490 7.23 -18.50 0.88
C TRP A 490 6.30 -19.01 -0.21
N VAL A 491 6.87 -19.50 -1.29
CA VAL A 491 6.16 -19.94 -2.50
C VAL A 491 6.41 -21.42 -2.72
N SER A 492 5.36 -22.19 -2.96
CA SER A 492 5.46 -23.61 -3.33
C SER A 492 6.47 -23.82 -4.47
N ASP A 493 7.35 -24.80 -4.36
CA ASP A 493 8.29 -25.18 -5.42
C ASP A 493 7.58 -25.57 -6.72
N CYS A 494 6.30 -25.90 -6.64
CA CYS A 494 5.45 -26.25 -7.79
C CYS A 494 4.69 -25.06 -8.39
N LEU A 495 4.87 -23.84 -7.89
CA LEU A 495 4.19 -22.64 -8.37
C LEU A 495 5.21 -21.66 -8.98
N ASP A 496 5.06 -21.38 -10.26
CA ASP A 496 5.73 -20.28 -10.96
C ASP A 496 4.84 -19.03 -10.90
N THR A 497 5.36 -17.94 -10.37
CA THR A 497 4.65 -16.66 -10.22
C THR A 497 4.97 -15.65 -11.34
N GLY A 498 5.73 -16.07 -12.36
CA GLY A 498 6.09 -15.21 -13.49
C GLY A 498 7.05 -14.08 -13.10
N ALA A 499 6.96 -12.95 -13.80
CA ALA A 499 7.77 -11.77 -13.54
C ALA A 499 7.43 -11.13 -12.19
N SER A 500 8.41 -10.50 -11.56
CA SER A 500 8.20 -9.64 -10.39
C SER A 500 8.09 -8.18 -10.84
N GLN A 501 7.20 -7.44 -10.19
CA GLN A 501 7.10 -5.99 -10.26
C GLN A 501 7.55 -5.42 -8.91
N VAL A 502 8.11 -4.21 -8.87
CA VAL A 502 8.33 -3.49 -7.60
C VAL A 502 7.00 -3.27 -6.92
N HIS A 503 6.86 -3.72 -5.67
CA HIS A 503 5.58 -3.61 -4.97
C HIS A 503 5.36 -2.23 -4.36
N PRO A 504 4.12 -1.72 -4.38
CA PRO A 504 3.71 -0.60 -3.54
C PRO A 504 3.51 -1.07 -2.09
N HIS A 505 3.03 -0.19 -1.22
CA HIS A 505 2.60 -0.54 0.13
C HIS A 505 1.63 -1.74 0.14
N GLY A 506 1.77 -2.63 1.11
CA GLY A 506 1.20 -3.98 1.14
C GLY A 506 -0.32 -4.14 1.14
N HIS A 507 -1.10 -3.10 0.82
CA HIS A 507 -2.55 -3.19 0.67
C HIS A 507 -2.96 -3.69 -0.72
N GLY A 508 -4.03 -4.52 -0.80
CA GLY A 508 -4.61 -4.93 -2.09
C GLY A 508 -3.90 -6.11 -2.76
N PHE A 509 -3.14 -6.91 -2.01
CA PHE A 509 -2.47 -8.12 -2.49
C PHE A 509 -1.50 -7.87 -3.67
N PRO A 510 -0.48 -7.01 -3.53
CA PRO A 510 0.36 -6.59 -4.66
C PRO A 510 1.03 -7.74 -5.40
N ILE A 511 1.37 -8.84 -4.73
CA ILE A 511 1.94 -10.03 -5.37
C ILE A 511 1.02 -10.62 -6.46
N THR A 512 -0.28 -10.35 -6.43
CA THR A 512 -1.25 -10.92 -7.37
C THR A 512 -1.47 -10.08 -8.63
N TRP A 513 -0.67 -9.03 -8.86
CA TRP A 513 -0.81 -8.13 -10.00
C TRP A 513 -0.81 -8.85 -11.37
N ASN A 514 -0.08 -9.97 -11.48
CA ASN A 514 0.03 -10.81 -12.67
C ASN A 514 -0.48 -12.24 -12.45
N LEU A 515 -1.47 -12.46 -11.58
CA LEU A 515 -1.97 -13.79 -11.21
C LEU A 515 -2.42 -14.62 -12.43
N GLN A 516 -2.84 -13.97 -13.52
CA GLN A 516 -3.17 -14.60 -14.79
C GLN A 516 -1.97 -15.27 -15.49
N ASP A 517 -0.74 -14.88 -15.15
CA ASP A 517 0.49 -15.41 -15.72
C ASP A 517 1.11 -16.55 -14.92
N TRP A 518 0.58 -16.81 -13.71
CA TRP A 518 1.09 -17.88 -12.85
C TRP A 518 0.80 -19.26 -13.43
N ARG A 519 1.65 -20.22 -13.11
CA ARG A 519 1.52 -21.60 -13.65
C ARG A 519 1.92 -22.64 -12.61
N TRP A 520 1.22 -23.78 -12.64
CA TRP A 520 1.70 -24.97 -11.96
C TRP A 520 2.83 -25.60 -12.77
N THR A 521 3.95 -25.93 -12.10
CA THR A 521 5.14 -26.54 -12.71
C THR A 521 5.29 -28.04 -12.38
N CYS A 522 4.57 -28.53 -11.37
CA CYS A 522 4.49 -29.94 -11.02
C CYS A 522 3.19 -30.58 -11.54
N GLU A 523 3.26 -31.89 -11.90
CA GLU A 523 2.12 -32.70 -12.31
C GLU A 523 1.17 -33.07 -11.15
#